data_76d01d155e3a04d8a22b72f890b852c1
#
_entry.id   76d01d155e3a04d8a22b72f890b852c1
#
_cell.length_a   1.000
_cell.length_b   1.000
_cell.length_c   1.000
_cell.angle_alpha   90.00
_cell.angle_beta   90.00
_cell.angle_gamma   90.00
#
_symmetry.space_group_name_H-M   'P 1'
#
loop_
_entity.id
_entity.type
_entity.pdbx_description
1 polymer ?
#
loop_
_entity_poly.entity_id
_entity_poly.type
_entity_poly.pdbx_seq_one_letter_code
_entity_poly.pdbx_strand_id
1 'polypeptide(L)'
;MRKLFLLLPTLFLLLGCKKQPDVDYSPLDQSGMFSTSLAELKKIKLNPAEITQLTNLKHAGASDDFCLALVKVARAHNHDFTSGDSAVSLSRAGYSDAQILEMAQADKIDILSSDAVMLKLMGLSNSTVQTVIQRREQGLPTLTSEQIGRLKNVGVSESKILELINQGLSDQQAEAQIKRLEATRNHAHTEFVHQRGRRSR
;
A
#
# COMPACT_ATOMS: atom_id res chain seq x y z
N MET A 1 46.02 -59.88 -1.95
CA MET A 1 45.47 -58.55 -2.31
C MET A 1 44.06 -58.77 -2.86
N ARG A 2 43.02 -58.56 -2.02
CA ARG A 2 41.61 -58.75 -2.39
C ARG A 2 41.03 -57.38 -2.74
N LYS A 3 40.66 -57.17 -4.01
CA LYS A 3 39.95 -56.00 -4.47
C LYS A 3 38.45 -56.11 -4.11
N LEU A 4 38.02 -55.28 -3.18
CA LEU A 4 36.61 -55.16 -2.79
C LEU A 4 35.93 -54.18 -3.76
N PHE A 5 35.07 -54.71 -4.67
CA PHE A 5 34.20 -53.90 -5.52
C PHE A 5 32.98 -53.45 -4.69
N LEU A 6 32.91 -52.18 -4.33
CA LEU A 6 31.72 -51.55 -3.74
C LEU A 6 30.72 -51.23 -4.87
N LEU A 7 29.68 -52.03 -4.99
CA LEU A 7 28.48 -51.76 -5.80
C LEU A 7 27.67 -50.69 -5.07
N LEU A 8 27.68 -49.44 -5.58
CA LEU A 8 26.73 -48.39 -5.18
C LEU A 8 25.38 -48.67 -5.86
N PRO A 9 24.26 -48.84 -5.15
CA PRO A 9 22.95 -48.85 -5.75
C PRO A 9 22.57 -47.44 -6.15
N THR A 10 22.46 -47.19 -7.45
CA THR A 10 21.85 -45.97 -8.03
C THR A 10 20.36 -45.99 -7.68
N LEU A 11 20.01 -45.28 -6.61
CA LEU A 11 18.63 -45.02 -6.26
C LEU A 11 18.08 -43.95 -7.24
N PHE A 12 17.42 -44.45 -8.31
CA PHE A 12 16.62 -43.63 -9.20
C PHE A 12 15.43 -43.11 -8.42
N LEU A 13 15.55 -41.88 -7.87
CA LEU A 13 14.42 -41.09 -7.39
C LEU A 13 13.54 -40.77 -8.61
N LEU A 14 12.50 -41.58 -8.83
CA LEU A 14 11.37 -41.22 -9.66
C LEU A 14 10.67 -40.01 -8.99
N LEU A 15 11.17 -38.79 -9.24
CA LEU A 15 10.45 -37.56 -9.03
C LEU A 15 9.24 -37.58 -9.97
N GLY A 16 8.13 -38.14 -9.48
CA GLY A 16 6.86 -38.07 -10.15
C GLY A 16 6.57 -36.56 -10.36
N CYS A 17 6.62 -36.13 -11.62
CA CYS A 17 6.07 -34.82 -12.00
C CYS A 17 4.60 -34.82 -11.58
N LYS A 18 4.30 -34.28 -10.39
CA LYS A 18 2.92 -33.93 -10.04
C LYS A 18 2.49 -32.92 -11.08
N LYS A 19 1.64 -33.32 -12.00
CA LYS A 19 0.95 -32.42 -12.91
C LYS A 19 0.32 -31.32 -12.04
N GLN A 20 0.82 -30.11 -12.15
CA GLN A 20 0.26 -28.97 -11.44
C GLN A 20 -1.21 -28.88 -11.92
N PRO A 21 -2.19 -28.79 -11.01
CA PRO A 21 -3.58 -28.68 -11.43
C PRO A 21 -3.74 -27.52 -12.39
N ASP A 22 -4.52 -27.72 -13.45
CA ASP A 22 -4.82 -26.65 -14.41
C ASP A 22 -5.48 -25.51 -13.67
N VAL A 23 -4.81 -24.36 -13.66
CA VAL A 23 -5.30 -23.15 -12.99
C VAL A 23 -6.44 -22.56 -13.81
N ASP A 24 -7.56 -22.26 -13.16
CA ASP A 24 -8.73 -21.66 -13.79
C ASP A 24 -8.53 -20.16 -13.98
N TYR A 25 -8.48 -19.71 -15.24
CA TYR A 25 -8.38 -18.31 -15.64
C TYR A 25 -9.74 -17.69 -15.99
N SER A 26 -10.84 -18.41 -15.87
CA SER A 26 -12.18 -17.90 -16.20
C SER A 26 -12.59 -16.66 -15.40
N PRO A 27 -12.20 -16.46 -14.13
CA PRO A 27 -12.51 -15.21 -13.42
C PRO A 27 -11.92 -13.98 -14.08
N LEU A 28 -10.71 -14.06 -14.63
CA LEU A 28 -10.06 -12.95 -15.33
C LEU A 28 -10.75 -12.65 -16.68
N ASP A 29 -11.14 -13.69 -17.42
CA ASP A 29 -11.90 -13.54 -18.65
C ASP A 29 -13.26 -12.86 -18.38
N GLN A 30 -13.97 -13.31 -17.36
CA GLN A 30 -15.25 -12.74 -16.92
C GLN A 30 -15.12 -11.29 -16.40
N SER A 31 -13.96 -10.91 -15.88
CA SER A 31 -13.67 -9.53 -15.45
C SER A 31 -13.36 -8.58 -16.61
N GLY A 32 -13.43 -9.06 -17.86
CA GLY A 32 -13.22 -8.27 -19.06
C GLY A 32 -11.77 -8.10 -19.46
N MET A 33 -10.88 -9.00 -19.02
CA MET A 33 -9.50 -9.01 -19.49
C MET A 33 -9.40 -9.52 -20.94
N PHE A 34 -8.66 -8.82 -21.78
CA PHE A 34 -8.48 -9.20 -23.18
C PHE A 34 -7.72 -10.53 -23.33
N SER A 35 -8.08 -11.29 -24.35
CA SER A 35 -7.49 -12.61 -24.64
C SER A 35 -5.98 -12.56 -24.82
N THR A 36 -5.43 -11.46 -25.33
CA THR A 36 -3.99 -11.25 -25.47
C THR A 36 -3.28 -11.17 -24.13
N SER A 37 -3.83 -10.41 -23.18
CA SER A 37 -3.31 -10.26 -21.83
C SER A 37 -3.42 -11.57 -21.03
N LEU A 38 -4.56 -12.27 -21.17
CA LEU A 38 -4.74 -13.59 -20.60
C LEU A 38 -3.71 -14.61 -21.12
N ALA A 39 -3.39 -14.57 -22.43
CA ALA A 39 -2.39 -15.45 -23.00
C ALA A 39 -0.98 -15.18 -22.42
N GLU A 40 -0.64 -13.92 -22.13
CA GLU A 40 0.62 -13.57 -21.46
C GLU A 40 0.64 -14.06 -20.01
N LEU A 41 -0.44 -13.84 -19.25
CA LEU A 41 -0.54 -14.29 -17.86
C LEU A 41 -0.46 -15.83 -17.75
N LYS A 42 -1.06 -16.56 -18.70
CA LYS A 42 -0.93 -18.02 -18.77
C LYS A 42 0.52 -18.47 -18.98
N LYS A 43 1.32 -17.73 -19.75
CA LYS A 43 2.77 -18.01 -19.91
C LYS A 43 3.54 -17.79 -18.60
N ILE A 44 3.15 -16.83 -17.80
CA ILE A 44 3.75 -16.51 -16.48
C ILE A 44 3.38 -17.58 -15.44
N LYS A 45 2.30 -18.34 -15.65
CA LYS A 45 1.80 -19.41 -14.76
C LYS A 45 1.42 -18.88 -13.38
N LEU A 46 0.32 -18.15 -13.33
CA LEU A 46 -0.25 -17.65 -12.08
C LEU A 46 -0.75 -18.80 -11.19
N ASN A 47 -0.77 -18.54 -9.88
CA ASN A 47 -1.50 -19.39 -8.93
C ASN A 47 -2.94 -18.86 -8.71
N PRO A 48 -3.85 -19.64 -8.08
CA PRO A 48 -5.23 -19.21 -7.85
C PRO A 48 -5.38 -17.93 -7.02
N ALA A 49 -4.48 -17.67 -6.06
CA ALA A 49 -4.50 -16.46 -5.25
C ALA A 49 -4.18 -15.22 -6.10
N GLU A 50 -3.22 -15.30 -6.99
CA GLU A 50 -2.87 -14.23 -7.94
C GLU A 50 -4.02 -13.91 -8.89
N ILE A 51 -4.76 -14.92 -9.36
CA ILE A 51 -5.95 -14.73 -10.19
C ILE A 51 -7.00 -13.94 -9.41
N THR A 52 -7.22 -14.27 -8.14
CA THR A 52 -8.15 -13.53 -7.28
C THR A 52 -7.73 -12.07 -7.14
N GLN A 53 -6.46 -11.80 -6.87
CA GLN A 53 -5.92 -10.44 -6.75
C GLN A 53 -6.07 -9.63 -8.04
N LEU A 54 -5.79 -10.22 -9.19
CA LEU A 54 -5.95 -9.58 -10.49
C LEU A 54 -7.42 -9.34 -10.84
N THR A 55 -8.31 -10.27 -10.49
CA THR A 55 -9.76 -10.11 -10.67
C THR A 55 -10.28 -8.92 -9.85
N ASN A 56 -9.84 -8.76 -8.60
CA ASN A 56 -10.17 -7.62 -7.77
C ASN A 56 -9.68 -6.30 -8.39
N LEU A 57 -8.46 -6.28 -8.92
CA LEU A 57 -7.92 -5.12 -9.65
C LEU A 57 -8.77 -4.77 -10.87
N LYS A 58 -9.15 -5.77 -11.69
CA LYS A 58 -10.00 -5.57 -12.86
C LYS A 58 -11.36 -5.01 -12.47
N HIS A 59 -12.00 -5.54 -11.42
CA HIS A 59 -13.27 -5.02 -10.89
C HIS A 59 -13.13 -3.58 -10.35
N ALA A 60 -11.96 -3.19 -9.90
CA ALA A 60 -11.66 -1.81 -9.51
C ALA A 60 -11.37 -0.87 -10.70
N GLY A 61 -11.39 -1.39 -11.94
CA GLY A 61 -11.22 -0.62 -13.17
C GLY A 61 -9.77 -0.56 -13.69
N ALA A 62 -8.87 -1.39 -13.16
CA ALA A 62 -7.49 -1.44 -13.62
C ALA A 62 -7.38 -1.88 -15.09
N SER A 63 -6.44 -1.28 -15.83
CA SER A 63 -6.14 -1.69 -17.19
C SER A 63 -5.42 -3.04 -17.22
N ASP A 64 -5.52 -3.75 -18.35
CA ASP A 64 -4.82 -5.02 -18.53
C ASP A 64 -3.30 -4.84 -18.47
N ASP A 65 -2.80 -3.77 -19.08
CA ASP A 65 -1.37 -3.45 -19.10
C ASP A 65 -0.83 -3.22 -17.68
N PHE A 66 -1.61 -2.53 -16.84
CA PHE A 66 -1.26 -2.31 -15.44
C PHE A 66 -1.25 -3.63 -14.64
N CYS A 67 -2.27 -4.46 -14.78
CA CYS A 67 -2.33 -5.78 -14.15
C CYS A 67 -1.11 -6.64 -14.55
N LEU A 68 -0.80 -6.68 -15.84
CA LEU A 68 0.34 -7.44 -16.37
C LEU A 68 1.68 -6.89 -15.86
N ALA A 69 1.82 -5.57 -15.79
CA ALA A 69 3.03 -4.92 -15.29
C ALA A 69 3.29 -5.26 -13.81
N LEU A 70 2.25 -5.21 -12.95
CA LEU A 70 2.37 -5.58 -11.53
C LEU A 70 2.83 -7.03 -11.34
N VAL A 71 2.26 -7.97 -12.12
CA VAL A 71 2.71 -9.37 -12.08
C VAL A 71 4.16 -9.52 -12.52
N LYS A 72 4.56 -8.83 -13.59
CA LYS A 72 5.95 -8.86 -14.06
C LYS A 72 6.92 -8.31 -13.00
N VAL A 73 6.53 -7.25 -12.28
CA VAL A 73 7.32 -6.69 -11.18
C VAL A 73 7.46 -7.71 -10.04
N ALA A 74 6.37 -8.35 -9.61
CA ALA A 74 6.42 -9.39 -8.58
C ALA A 74 7.38 -10.53 -8.98
N ARG A 75 7.31 -11.00 -10.23
CA ARG A 75 8.24 -12.03 -10.75
C ARG A 75 9.70 -11.56 -10.80
N ALA A 76 9.94 -10.27 -11.10
CA ALA A 76 11.30 -9.70 -11.05
C ALA A 76 11.89 -9.72 -9.64
N HIS A 77 11.03 -9.60 -8.61
CA HIS A 77 11.40 -9.75 -7.20
C HIS A 77 11.36 -11.20 -6.70
N ASN A 78 11.14 -12.19 -7.57
CA ASN A 78 11.08 -13.62 -7.27
C ASN A 78 9.97 -14.02 -6.27
N HIS A 79 8.86 -13.31 -6.26
CA HIS A 79 7.70 -13.66 -5.43
C HIS A 79 6.39 -13.70 -6.24
N ASP A 80 5.35 -14.25 -5.63
CA ASP A 80 4.02 -14.25 -6.18
C ASP A 80 3.36 -12.86 -6.07
N PHE A 81 2.45 -12.54 -6.99
CA PHE A 81 1.71 -11.29 -6.94
C PHE A 81 0.62 -11.34 -5.87
N THR A 82 0.81 -10.62 -4.77
CA THR A 82 -0.11 -10.56 -3.62
C THR A 82 -0.65 -9.16 -3.33
N SER A 83 -0.15 -8.14 -4.02
CA SER A 83 -0.40 -6.72 -3.72
C SER A 83 -1.60 -6.13 -4.46
N GLY A 84 -2.55 -6.94 -4.95
CA GLY A 84 -3.72 -6.45 -5.69
C GLY A 84 -4.60 -5.52 -4.87
N ASP A 85 -4.92 -5.89 -3.64
CA ASP A 85 -5.75 -5.08 -2.74
C ASP A 85 -5.03 -3.78 -2.34
N SER A 86 -3.71 -3.82 -2.19
CA SER A 86 -2.88 -2.64 -1.93
C SER A 86 -2.90 -1.68 -3.12
N ALA A 87 -2.78 -2.19 -4.34
CA ALA A 87 -2.87 -1.38 -5.56
C ALA A 87 -4.27 -0.73 -5.72
N VAL A 88 -5.35 -1.47 -5.43
CA VAL A 88 -6.72 -0.92 -5.40
C VAL A 88 -6.83 0.21 -4.38
N SER A 89 -6.27 0.02 -3.19
CA SER A 89 -6.32 1.01 -2.10
C SER A 89 -5.58 2.30 -2.48
N LEU A 90 -4.40 2.18 -3.08
CA LEU A 90 -3.60 3.31 -3.59
C LEU A 90 -4.33 4.04 -4.73
N SER A 91 -4.92 3.31 -5.68
CA SER A 91 -5.71 3.91 -6.76
C SER A 91 -6.89 4.73 -6.20
N ARG A 92 -7.61 4.21 -5.21
CA ARG A 92 -8.68 4.95 -4.50
C ARG A 92 -8.17 6.16 -3.72
N ALA A 93 -6.92 6.13 -3.25
CA ALA A 93 -6.25 7.27 -2.64
C ALA A 93 -5.76 8.32 -3.66
N GLY A 94 -5.95 8.07 -4.97
CA GLY A 94 -5.66 9.00 -6.06
C GLY A 94 -4.26 8.86 -6.65
N TYR A 95 -3.59 7.72 -6.43
CA TYR A 95 -2.33 7.41 -7.11
C TYR A 95 -2.58 6.95 -8.54
N SER A 96 -1.74 7.37 -9.47
CA SER A 96 -1.74 6.86 -10.84
C SER A 96 -1.10 5.48 -10.93
N ASP A 97 -1.44 4.72 -11.98
CA ASP A 97 -0.84 3.41 -12.25
C ASP A 97 0.70 3.47 -12.27
N ALA A 98 1.28 4.55 -12.84
CA ALA A 98 2.72 4.75 -12.87
C ALA A 98 3.33 4.88 -11.47
N GLN A 99 2.72 5.66 -10.58
CA GLN A 99 3.17 5.82 -9.19
C GLN A 99 3.05 4.51 -8.40
N ILE A 100 1.96 3.76 -8.61
CA ILE A 100 1.77 2.45 -7.96
C ILE A 100 2.82 1.45 -8.45
N LEU A 101 3.15 1.46 -9.75
CA LEU A 101 4.21 0.62 -10.30
C LEU A 101 5.61 0.98 -9.76
N GLU A 102 5.91 2.26 -9.58
CA GLU A 102 7.16 2.69 -8.92
C GLU A 102 7.26 2.14 -7.49
N MET A 103 6.15 2.21 -6.71
CA MET A 103 6.10 1.64 -5.36
C MET A 103 6.27 0.11 -5.38
N ALA A 104 5.66 -0.57 -6.35
CA ALA A 104 5.83 -2.00 -6.53
C ALA A 104 7.28 -2.37 -6.90
N GLN A 105 7.90 -1.62 -7.82
CA GLN A 105 9.31 -1.80 -8.19
C GLN A 105 10.27 -1.59 -7.02
N ALA A 106 9.92 -0.71 -6.09
CA ALA A 106 10.68 -0.49 -4.85
C ALA A 106 10.35 -1.51 -3.75
N ASP A 107 9.46 -2.47 -4.00
CA ASP A 107 8.95 -3.46 -3.01
C ASP A 107 8.30 -2.80 -1.77
N LYS A 108 7.60 -1.69 -1.97
CA LYS A 108 7.00 -0.89 -0.89
C LYS A 108 5.48 -0.75 -0.97
N ILE A 109 4.85 -1.38 -1.95
CA ILE A 109 3.42 -1.17 -2.25
C ILE A 109 2.52 -1.49 -1.06
N ASP A 110 2.77 -2.58 -0.33
CA ASP A 110 1.93 -3.01 0.79
C ASP A 110 2.07 -2.10 2.01
N ILE A 111 3.30 -1.64 2.30
CA ILE A 111 3.57 -0.74 3.42
C ILE A 111 2.94 0.62 3.17
N LEU A 112 3.14 1.19 1.98
CA LEU A 112 2.66 2.52 1.65
C LEU A 112 1.14 2.58 1.47
N SER A 113 0.50 1.50 1.01
CA SER A 113 -0.95 1.44 0.87
C SER A 113 -1.68 1.57 2.21
N SER A 114 -1.18 0.92 3.25
CA SER A 114 -1.75 1.00 4.60
C SER A 114 -1.74 2.45 5.13
N ASP A 115 -0.61 3.15 4.98
CA ASP A 115 -0.49 4.55 5.35
C ASP A 115 -1.42 5.46 4.55
N ALA A 116 -1.51 5.27 3.24
CA ALA A 116 -2.38 6.05 2.36
C ALA A 116 -3.86 5.92 2.77
N VAL A 117 -4.32 4.70 3.02
CA VAL A 117 -5.70 4.45 3.47
C VAL A 117 -5.97 5.12 4.82
N MET A 118 -5.06 5.00 5.79
CA MET A 118 -5.21 5.62 7.11
C MET A 118 -5.33 7.14 7.00
N LEU A 119 -4.47 7.78 6.21
CA LEU A 119 -4.50 9.23 6.00
C LEU A 119 -5.78 9.70 5.29
N LYS A 120 -6.28 8.90 4.32
CA LYS A 120 -7.57 9.17 3.67
C LYS A 120 -8.74 9.08 4.65
N LEU A 121 -8.77 8.10 5.53
CA LEU A 121 -9.79 7.97 6.58
C LEU A 121 -9.79 9.15 7.56
N MET A 122 -8.65 9.79 7.77
CA MET A 122 -8.53 11.05 8.52
C MET A 122 -9.05 12.27 7.75
N GLY A 123 -9.55 12.10 6.52
CA GLY A 123 -10.12 13.17 5.71
C GLY A 123 -9.08 14.09 5.09
N LEU A 124 -7.88 13.60 4.80
CA LEU A 124 -6.89 14.35 4.04
C LEU A 124 -7.16 14.25 2.53
N SER A 125 -6.82 15.32 1.80
CA SER A 125 -6.87 15.33 0.34
C SER A 125 -5.83 14.37 -0.27
N ASN A 126 -6.06 13.94 -1.51
CA ASN A 126 -5.11 13.09 -2.22
C ASN A 126 -3.72 13.72 -2.31
N SER A 127 -3.63 15.04 -2.56
CA SER A 127 -2.35 15.74 -2.65
C SER A 127 -1.56 15.72 -1.35
N THR A 128 -2.23 15.90 -0.21
CA THR A 128 -1.57 15.84 1.11
C THR A 128 -1.12 14.41 1.42
N VAL A 129 -1.96 13.41 1.15
CA VAL A 129 -1.60 11.99 1.30
C VAL A 129 -0.37 11.66 0.45
N GLN A 130 -0.36 12.03 -0.82
CA GLN A 130 0.79 11.82 -1.71
C GLN A 130 2.06 12.48 -1.17
N THR A 131 1.97 13.72 -0.67
CA THR A 131 3.13 14.41 -0.08
C THR A 131 3.70 13.64 1.12
N VAL A 132 2.84 13.15 2.03
CA VAL A 132 3.29 12.36 3.20
C VAL A 132 3.97 11.07 2.75
N ILE A 133 3.34 10.33 1.85
CA ILE A 133 3.87 9.05 1.35
C ILE A 133 5.20 9.26 0.64
N GLN A 134 5.28 10.21 -0.27
CA GLN A 134 6.51 10.52 -1.00
C GLN A 134 7.67 10.88 -0.07
N ARG A 135 7.43 11.67 0.98
CA ARG A 135 8.44 11.99 1.98
C ARG A 135 8.90 10.76 2.77
N ARG A 136 7.97 9.86 3.16
CA ARG A 136 8.30 8.60 3.83
C ARG A 136 9.12 7.68 2.93
N GLU A 137 8.76 7.60 1.68
CA GLU A 137 9.48 6.83 0.66
C GLU A 137 10.92 7.30 0.48
N GLN A 138 11.13 8.60 0.49
CA GLN A 138 12.44 9.25 0.42
C GLN A 138 13.22 9.24 1.75
N GLY A 139 12.65 8.72 2.83
CA GLY A 139 13.25 8.76 4.16
C GLY A 139 13.36 10.17 4.76
N LEU A 140 12.57 11.12 4.24
CA LEU A 140 12.56 12.50 4.74
C LEU A 140 11.69 12.63 6.00
N PRO A 141 12.06 13.50 6.96
CA PRO A 141 11.26 13.77 8.14
C PRO A 141 9.84 14.21 7.74
N THR A 142 8.83 13.58 8.36
CA THR A 142 7.42 13.93 8.17
C THR A 142 6.61 13.54 9.41
N LEU A 143 5.40 14.06 9.53
CA LEU A 143 4.50 13.70 10.63
C LEU A 143 4.05 12.23 10.51
N THR A 144 3.94 11.56 11.66
CA THR A 144 3.32 10.23 11.74
C THR A 144 1.81 10.33 11.53
N SER A 145 1.17 9.21 11.17
CA SER A 145 -0.30 9.17 11.04
C SER A 145 -0.99 9.52 12.36
N GLU A 146 -0.42 9.12 13.50
CA GLU A 146 -0.93 9.49 14.83
C GLU A 146 -0.85 11.01 15.07
N GLN A 147 0.30 11.63 14.78
CA GLN A 147 0.49 13.08 14.90
C GLN A 147 -0.49 13.86 14.02
N ILE A 148 -0.69 13.42 12.78
CA ILE A 148 -1.67 14.00 11.87
C ILE A 148 -3.09 13.85 12.44
N GLY A 149 -3.44 12.68 12.95
CA GLY A 149 -4.72 12.43 13.59
C GLY A 149 -4.99 13.36 14.78
N ARG A 150 -4.00 13.56 15.65
CA ARG A 150 -4.09 14.50 16.77
C ARG A 150 -4.31 15.95 16.30
N LEU A 151 -3.60 16.41 15.29
CA LEU A 151 -3.79 17.74 14.70
C LEU A 151 -5.19 17.91 14.10
N LYS A 152 -5.70 16.90 13.40
CA LYS A 152 -7.08 16.92 12.88
C LYS A 152 -8.10 16.97 14.01
N ASN A 153 -7.93 16.19 15.06
CA ASN A 153 -8.83 16.15 16.22
C ASN A 153 -8.91 17.49 16.95
N VAL A 154 -7.83 18.25 17.00
CA VAL A 154 -7.83 19.62 17.55
C VAL A 154 -8.24 20.67 16.54
N GLY A 155 -8.68 20.28 15.34
CA GLY A 155 -9.25 21.19 14.34
C GLY A 155 -8.21 22.00 13.56
N VAL A 156 -6.97 21.52 13.51
CA VAL A 156 -5.93 22.14 12.66
C VAL A 156 -6.30 21.92 11.19
N SER A 157 -6.24 22.99 10.41
CA SER A 157 -6.54 22.94 8.98
C SER A 157 -5.53 22.06 8.21
N GLU A 158 -5.98 21.46 7.12
CA GLU A 158 -5.12 20.65 6.28
C GLU A 158 -3.92 21.43 5.72
N SER A 159 -4.14 22.70 5.35
CA SER A 159 -3.06 23.58 4.89
C SER A 159 -1.97 23.77 5.95
N LYS A 160 -2.35 23.87 7.23
CA LYS A 160 -1.38 23.98 8.33
C LYS A 160 -0.68 22.65 8.60
N ILE A 161 -1.38 21.53 8.46
CA ILE A 161 -0.78 20.20 8.55
C ILE A 161 0.26 20.03 7.43
N LEU A 162 -0.07 20.40 6.20
CA LEU A 162 0.85 20.33 5.06
C LEU A 162 2.08 21.23 5.26
N GLU A 163 1.89 22.44 5.82
CA GLU A 163 3.00 23.32 6.20
C GLU A 163 3.96 22.64 7.19
N LEU A 164 3.43 22.01 8.26
CA LEU A 164 4.24 21.28 9.25
C LEU A 164 4.99 20.10 8.62
N ILE A 165 4.33 19.37 7.72
CA ILE A 165 4.96 18.26 6.96
C ILE A 165 6.13 18.80 6.13
N ASN A 166 5.94 19.93 5.44
CA ASN A 166 6.96 20.52 4.57
C ASN A 166 8.14 21.13 5.34
N GLN A 167 7.93 21.54 6.59
CA GLN A 167 9.01 22.01 7.47
C GLN A 167 10.03 20.92 7.79
N GLY A 168 9.67 19.65 7.62
CA GLY A 168 10.58 18.53 7.89
C GLY A 168 11.05 18.47 9.34
N LEU A 169 10.13 18.70 10.29
CA LEU A 169 10.42 18.72 11.71
C LEU A 169 10.88 17.35 12.19
N SER A 170 11.82 17.32 13.14
CA SER A 170 12.11 16.11 13.90
C SER A 170 10.89 15.73 14.76
N ASP A 171 10.79 14.46 15.18
CA ASP A 171 9.67 14.00 16.02
C ASP A 171 9.50 14.84 17.28
N GLN A 172 10.60 15.24 17.93
CA GLN A 172 10.57 16.09 19.12
C GLN A 172 10.02 17.50 18.82
N GLN A 173 10.40 18.08 17.68
CA GLN A 173 9.89 19.40 17.25
C GLN A 173 8.41 19.31 16.88
N ALA A 174 8.02 18.26 16.16
CA ALA A 174 6.62 18.01 15.80
C ALA A 174 5.75 17.87 17.06
N GLU A 175 6.17 17.06 18.03
CA GLU A 175 5.46 16.90 19.31
C GLU A 175 5.34 18.19 20.10
N ALA A 176 6.38 19.02 20.14
CA ALA A 176 6.32 20.32 20.81
C ALA A 176 5.32 21.26 20.13
N GLN A 177 5.26 21.27 18.81
CA GLN A 177 4.29 22.05 18.04
C GLN A 177 2.85 21.57 18.26
N ILE A 178 2.63 20.25 18.21
CA ILE A 178 1.32 19.63 18.42
C ILE A 178 0.80 20.00 19.83
N LYS A 179 1.61 19.81 20.88
CA LYS A 179 1.24 20.17 22.25
C LYS A 179 0.85 21.65 22.40
N ARG A 180 1.55 22.56 21.71
CA ARG A 180 1.18 23.99 21.72
C ARG A 180 -0.18 24.23 21.09
N LEU A 181 -0.48 23.60 19.96
CA LEU A 181 -1.77 23.75 19.28
C LEU A 181 -2.92 23.14 20.09
N GLU A 182 -2.70 21.99 20.72
CA GLU A 182 -3.64 21.34 21.64
C GLU A 182 -3.96 22.27 22.85
N ALA A 183 -2.93 22.85 23.46
CA ALA A 183 -3.10 23.76 24.60
C ALA A 183 -3.88 25.03 24.22
N THR A 184 -3.60 25.64 23.07
CA THR A 184 -4.30 26.81 22.58
C THR A 184 -5.80 26.55 22.38
N ARG A 185 -6.15 25.38 21.82
CA ARG A 185 -7.55 25.00 21.63
C ARG A 185 -8.28 24.82 22.97
N ASN A 186 -7.65 24.14 23.92
CA ASN A 186 -8.26 23.91 25.24
C ASN A 186 -8.55 25.23 25.97
N HIS A 187 -7.64 26.20 25.88
CA HIS A 187 -7.89 27.56 26.40
C HIS A 187 -9.07 28.24 25.75
N ALA A 188 -9.14 28.25 24.42
CA ALA A 188 -10.25 28.87 23.69
C ALA A 188 -11.60 28.21 24.03
N HIS A 189 -11.63 26.89 24.20
CA HIS A 189 -12.85 26.17 24.59
C HIS A 189 -13.30 26.55 26.01
N THR A 190 -12.38 26.65 26.94
CA THR A 190 -12.67 27.02 28.34
C THR A 190 -13.22 28.46 28.45
N GLU A 191 -12.64 29.41 27.71
CA GLU A 191 -13.14 30.78 27.67
C GLU A 191 -14.54 30.90 27.06
N PHE A 192 -14.82 30.12 25.99
CA PHE A 192 -16.14 30.10 25.35
C PHE A 192 -17.22 29.58 26.30
N VAL A 193 -16.93 28.54 27.08
CA VAL A 193 -17.85 27.98 28.07
C VAL A 193 -18.11 28.99 29.19
N HIS A 194 -17.08 29.69 29.67
CA HIS A 194 -17.24 30.72 30.71
C HIS A 194 -18.04 31.92 30.23
N GLN A 195 -17.89 32.36 28.98
CA GLN A 195 -18.68 33.47 28.44
C GLN A 195 -20.15 33.12 28.24
N ARG A 196 -20.48 31.85 27.83
CA ARG A 196 -21.87 31.39 27.75
C ARG A 196 -22.54 31.31 29.11
N GLY A 197 -21.85 30.83 30.14
CA GLY A 197 -22.37 30.77 31.49
C GLY A 197 -22.65 32.15 32.13
N ARG A 198 -22.00 33.22 31.67
CA ARG A 198 -22.25 34.61 32.13
C ARG A 198 -23.43 35.28 31.42
N ARG A 199 -23.83 34.84 30.23
CA ARG A 199 -24.97 35.43 29.48
C ARG A 199 -26.31 34.79 29.83
N SER A 200 -26.31 33.69 30.59
CA SER A 200 -27.49 32.97 31.01
C SER A 200 -27.91 33.28 32.49
N ARG A 201 -27.29 34.28 33.11
CA ARG A 201 -27.66 34.86 34.38
C ARG A 201 -28.07 36.35 34.20
#